data_9ca015bc405cd17ddf5a4d03fa07be84
#
_entry.id   9ca015bc405cd17ddf5a4d03fa07be84
#
_cell.length_a   1.000
_cell.length_b   1.000
_cell.length_c   1.000
_cell.angle_alpha   90.00
_cell.angle_beta   90.00
_cell.angle_gamma   90.00
#
_symmetry.space_group_name_H-M   'P 1'
#
loop_
_entity.id
_entity.type
_entity.pdbx_description
1 polymer ?
#
loop_
_entity_poly.entity_id
_entity_poly.type
_entity_poly.pdbx_seq_one_letter_code
_entity_poly.pdbx_strand_id
1 'polypeptide(L)'
;METRNNIVNTLASNLRFLRINTQVEEPITGKVKFMSQRQLAELMGSTCTQQVSKFELGTNIMSSYQTYKISKIFDISIDKLFDAELVKSVYKKTIKQNIYAE
;
A
#
# COMPACT_ATOMS: atom_id res chain seq x y z
N MET A 1 18.86 13.24 12.32
CA MET A 1 19.10 12.27 11.23
C MET A 1 18.27 11.02 11.48
N GLU A 2 17.51 10.60 10.49
CA GLU A 2 16.68 9.41 10.65
C GLU A 2 17.53 8.15 10.55
N THR A 3 17.24 7.20 11.44
CA THR A 3 17.85 5.88 11.38
C THR A 3 17.12 5.00 10.36
N ARG A 4 17.75 3.91 9.94
CA ARG A 4 17.13 2.93 9.06
C ARG A 4 15.80 2.41 9.63
N ASN A 5 15.76 2.13 10.94
CA ASN A 5 14.54 1.63 11.58
C ASN A 5 13.42 2.65 11.52
N ASN A 6 13.72 3.93 11.69
CA ASN A 6 12.70 4.98 11.58
C ASN A 6 12.14 5.08 10.16
N ILE A 7 13.00 4.96 9.16
CA ILE A 7 12.59 4.99 7.75
C ILE A 7 11.69 3.80 7.44
N VAL A 8 12.09 2.61 7.86
CA VAL A 8 11.31 1.38 7.63
C VAL A 8 9.96 1.47 8.33
N ASN A 9 9.93 1.94 9.58
CA ASN A 9 8.68 2.06 10.33
C ASN A 9 7.76 3.12 9.73
N THR A 10 8.31 4.21 9.24
CA THR A 10 7.53 5.24 8.55
C THR A 10 6.87 4.67 7.29
N LEU A 11 7.66 3.97 6.47
CA LEU A 11 7.11 3.34 5.26
C LEU A 11 6.02 2.31 5.60
N ALA A 12 6.26 1.49 6.62
CA ALA A 12 5.30 0.48 7.07
C ALA A 12 3.97 1.12 7.51
N SER A 13 4.04 2.16 8.33
CA SER A 13 2.87 2.89 8.80
C SER A 13 2.12 3.57 7.65
N ASN A 14 2.86 4.15 6.73
CA ASN A 14 2.27 4.83 5.57
C ASN A 14 1.59 3.84 4.64
N LEU A 15 2.19 2.67 4.42
CA LEU A 15 1.58 1.62 3.60
C LEU A 15 0.24 1.18 4.20
N ARG A 16 0.23 0.92 5.49
CA ARG A 16 -1.00 0.52 6.17
C ARG A 16 -2.05 1.63 6.11
N PHE A 17 -1.65 2.88 6.35
CA PHE A 17 -2.55 4.02 6.27
C PHE A 17 -3.20 4.14 4.89
N LEU A 18 -2.41 4.04 3.83
CA LEU A 18 -2.92 4.11 2.47
C LEU A 18 -3.90 2.98 2.18
N ARG A 19 -3.55 1.76 2.61
CA ARG A 19 -4.42 0.61 2.38
C ARG A 19 -5.76 0.74 3.08
N ILE A 20 -5.76 1.07 4.38
CA ILE A 20 -7.01 1.12 5.14
C ILE A 20 -7.90 2.32 4.78
N ASN A 21 -7.36 3.29 4.06
CA ASN A 21 -8.11 4.46 3.60
C ASN A 21 -8.42 4.42 2.10
N THR A 22 -8.09 3.32 1.42
CA THR A 22 -8.40 3.13 0.01
C THR A 22 -9.53 2.13 -0.14
N GLN A 23 -10.56 2.50 -0.89
CA GLN A 23 -11.64 1.60 -1.24
C GLN A 23 -11.36 0.95 -2.59
N VAL A 24 -11.78 -0.29 -2.73
CA VAL A 24 -11.63 -1.06 -3.97
C VAL A 24 -13.00 -1.42 -4.49
N GLU A 25 -13.26 -1.09 -5.75
CA GLU A 25 -14.49 -1.47 -6.45
C GLU A 25 -14.27 -2.78 -7.19
N GLU A 26 -15.11 -3.78 -6.88
CA GLU A 26 -15.05 -5.07 -7.56
C GLU A 26 -15.57 -4.95 -8.98
N PRO A 27 -14.89 -5.54 -9.99
CA PRO A 27 -15.24 -5.33 -11.40
C PRO A 27 -16.58 -5.96 -11.80
N ILE A 28 -16.99 -7.05 -11.15
CA ILE A 28 -18.20 -7.77 -11.55
C ILE A 28 -19.42 -7.26 -10.81
N THR A 29 -19.31 -7.09 -9.49
CA THR A 29 -20.45 -6.71 -8.64
C THR A 29 -20.60 -5.20 -8.47
N GLY A 30 -19.54 -4.44 -8.73
CA GLY A 30 -19.52 -3.00 -8.47
C GLY A 30 -19.47 -2.66 -6.98
N LYS A 31 -19.37 -3.65 -6.11
CA LYS A 31 -19.29 -3.42 -4.67
C LYS A 31 -17.99 -2.73 -4.31
N VAL A 32 -18.09 -1.79 -3.37
CA VAL A 32 -16.94 -1.01 -2.89
C VAL A 32 -16.66 -1.40 -1.46
N LYS A 33 -15.43 -1.80 -1.19
CA LYS A 33 -14.97 -2.19 0.15
C LYS A 33 -13.59 -1.59 0.40
N PHE A 34 -13.24 -1.40 1.66
CA PHE A 34 -11.87 -1.04 2.01
C PHE A 34 -10.91 -2.16 1.62
N MET A 35 -9.73 -1.76 1.17
CA MET A 35 -8.74 -2.69 0.67
C MET A 35 -8.23 -3.63 1.77
N SER A 36 -8.29 -4.93 1.52
CA SER A 36 -7.67 -5.94 2.39
C SER A 36 -6.19 -6.11 2.04
N GLN A 37 -5.45 -6.75 2.94
CA GLN A 37 -4.05 -7.10 2.66
C GLN A 37 -3.95 -8.05 1.46
N ARG A 38 -4.91 -8.96 1.32
CA ARG A 38 -4.95 -9.87 0.18
C ARG A 38 -5.13 -9.12 -1.13
N GLN A 39 -6.04 -8.14 -1.16
CA GLN A 39 -6.26 -7.34 -2.36
C GLN A 39 -5.02 -6.53 -2.72
N LEU A 40 -4.33 -5.98 -1.73
CA LEU A 40 -3.09 -5.27 -1.98
C LEU A 40 -2.02 -6.20 -2.54
N ALA A 41 -1.90 -7.41 -2.00
CA ALA A 41 -0.96 -8.41 -2.53
C ALA A 41 -1.28 -8.72 -3.99
N GLU A 42 -2.54 -8.92 -4.33
CA GLU A 42 -2.96 -9.18 -5.71
C GLU A 42 -2.62 -8.00 -6.63
N LEU A 43 -2.86 -6.78 -6.19
CA LEU A 43 -2.53 -5.57 -6.97
C LEU A 43 -1.03 -5.43 -7.17
N MET A 44 -0.23 -5.91 -6.24
CA MET A 44 1.23 -5.93 -6.36
C MET A 44 1.75 -7.06 -7.24
N GLY A 45 0.85 -7.93 -7.71
CA GLY A 45 1.25 -9.10 -8.50
C GLY A 45 1.80 -10.24 -7.66
N SER A 46 1.52 -10.24 -6.37
CA SER A 46 1.96 -11.28 -5.44
C SER A 46 0.78 -12.15 -5.02
N THR A 47 1.04 -13.43 -4.79
CA THR A 47 0.03 -14.32 -4.22
C THR A 47 0.18 -14.47 -2.71
N CYS A 48 1.15 -13.79 -2.10
CA CYS A 48 1.48 -13.97 -0.69
C CYS A 48 0.97 -12.80 0.15
N THR A 49 -0.19 -12.98 0.77
CA THR A 49 -0.77 -11.99 1.69
C THR A 49 0.13 -11.71 2.90
N GLN A 50 0.85 -12.73 3.37
CA GLN A 50 1.74 -12.60 4.52
C GLN A 50 2.87 -11.60 4.26
N GLN A 51 3.30 -11.46 3.02
CA GLN A 51 4.33 -10.50 2.66
C GLN A 51 3.85 -9.06 2.94
N VAL A 52 2.61 -8.75 2.57
CA VAL A 52 2.02 -7.43 2.84
C VAL A 52 1.96 -7.19 4.36
N SER A 53 1.52 -8.19 5.12
CA SER A 53 1.47 -8.08 6.58
C SER A 53 2.85 -7.75 7.16
N LYS A 54 3.90 -8.40 6.68
CA LYS A 54 5.27 -8.15 7.15
C LYS A 54 5.75 -6.76 6.76
N PHE A 55 5.40 -6.28 5.58
CA PHE A 55 5.72 -4.91 5.17
C PHE A 55 5.04 -3.89 6.09
N GLU A 56 3.78 -4.11 6.43
CA GLU A 56 3.02 -3.20 7.29
C GLU A 56 3.48 -3.23 8.75
N LEU A 57 4.07 -4.34 9.18
CA LEU A 57 4.66 -4.47 10.52
C LEU A 57 6.09 -3.95 10.60
N GLY A 58 6.71 -3.67 9.45
CA GLY A 58 8.09 -3.22 9.40
C GLY A 58 9.12 -4.34 9.61
N THR A 59 8.69 -5.61 9.56
CA THR A 59 9.60 -6.75 9.72
C THR A 59 10.34 -7.09 8.44
N ASN A 60 9.77 -6.73 7.29
CA ASN A 60 10.41 -6.88 5.98
C ASN A 60 10.45 -5.53 5.28
N ILE A 61 11.49 -5.33 4.48
CA ILE A 61 11.66 -4.12 3.68
C ILE A 61 11.25 -4.43 2.25
N MET A 62 10.44 -3.54 1.67
CA MET A 62 10.08 -3.68 0.26
C MET A 62 11.28 -3.38 -0.63
N SER A 63 11.39 -4.13 -1.72
CA SER A 63 12.36 -3.84 -2.77
C SER A 63 12.01 -2.53 -3.47
N SER A 64 12.95 -2.00 -4.26
CA SER A 64 12.70 -0.80 -5.08
C SER A 64 11.53 -1.02 -6.02
N TYR A 65 11.43 -2.20 -6.62
CA TYR A 65 10.34 -2.54 -7.52
C TYR A 65 8.99 -2.55 -6.81
N GLN A 66 8.94 -3.14 -5.61
CA GLN A 66 7.72 -3.19 -4.81
C GLN A 66 7.29 -1.80 -4.37
N THR A 67 8.24 -0.98 -3.94
CA THR A 67 7.98 0.42 -3.56
C THR A 67 7.44 1.21 -4.75
N TYR A 68 8.00 1.00 -5.93
CA TYR A 68 7.50 1.62 -7.16
C TYR A 68 6.06 1.19 -7.44
N LYS A 69 5.75 -0.10 -7.30
CA LYS A 69 4.38 -0.59 -7.50
C LYS A 69 3.40 0.05 -6.53
N ILE A 70 3.75 0.17 -5.27
CA ILE A 70 2.92 0.83 -4.26
C ILE A 70 2.66 2.28 -4.66
N SER A 71 3.68 2.99 -5.10
CA SER A 71 3.56 4.36 -5.60
C SER A 71 2.52 4.46 -6.72
N LYS A 72 2.50 3.48 -7.63
CA LYS A 72 1.55 3.46 -8.74
C LYS A 72 0.14 3.07 -8.32
N ILE A 73 0.02 2.08 -7.43
CA ILE A 73 -1.28 1.61 -6.93
C ILE A 73 -2.03 2.75 -6.24
N PHE A 74 -1.35 3.49 -5.38
CA PHE A 74 -1.96 4.55 -4.60
C PHE A 74 -1.85 5.93 -5.25
N ASP A 75 -1.19 6.01 -6.41
CA ASP A 75 -0.96 7.26 -7.13
C ASP A 75 -0.37 8.34 -6.23
N ILE A 76 0.72 8.00 -5.59
CA ILE A 76 1.42 8.87 -4.65
C ILE A 76 2.92 8.78 -4.95
N SER A 77 3.64 9.89 -4.81
CA SER A 77 5.08 9.88 -5.10
C SER A 77 5.84 9.03 -4.07
N ILE A 78 6.96 8.47 -4.51
CA ILE A 78 7.81 7.67 -3.62
C ILE A 78 8.27 8.52 -2.43
N ASP A 79 8.58 9.78 -2.64
CA ASP A 79 8.99 10.69 -1.57
C ASP A 79 7.93 10.76 -0.46
N LYS A 80 6.66 10.83 -0.83
CA LYS A 80 5.57 10.87 0.13
C LYS A 80 5.39 9.57 0.88
N LEU A 81 5.75 8.43 0.28
CA LEU A 81 5.70 7.15 0.98
C LEU A 81 6.63 7.13 2.20
N PHE A 82 7.68 7.92 2.17
CA PHE A 82 8.65 8.03 3.27
C PHE A 82 8.42 9.25 4.15
N ASP A 83 7.34 9.99 3.94
CA ASP A 83 7.02 11.19 4.71
C ASP A 83 6.24 10.81 5.98
N ALA A 84 6.81 11.09 7.14
CA ALA A 84 6.17 10.78 8.42
C ALA A 84 4.85 11.53 8.63
N GLU A 85 4.63 12.62 7.91
CA GLU A 85 3.40 13.40 8.03
C GLU A 85 2.25 12.85 7.17
N LEU A 86 2.50 11.81 6.37
CA LEU A 86 1.47 11.27 5.49
C LEU A 86 0.23 10.82 6.27
N VAL A 87 0.41 10.17 7.40
CA VAL A 87 -0.70 9.67 8.22
C VAL A 87 -1.58 10.78 8.79
N LYS A 88 -1.12 12.02 8.75
CA LYS A 88 -1.90 13.20 9.20
C LYS A 88 -2.66 13.84 8.04
N SER A 89 -2.41 13.39 6.82
CA SER A 89 -3.06 13.93 5.64
C SER A 89 -4.47 13.39 5.50
N VAL A 90 -5.35 14.21 4.90
CA VAL A 90 -6.66 13.70 4.49
C VAL A 90 -6.44 12.91 3.20
N TYR A 91 -6.65 11.62 3.26
CA TYR A 91 -6.49 10.73 2.12
C TYR A 91 -7.73 9.86 1.97
N LYS A 92 -8.33 9.91 0.80
CA LYS A 92 -9.41 9.01 0.43
C LYS A 92 -9.27 8.72 -1.05
N LYS A 93 -9.34 7.45 -1.39
CA LYS A 93 -9.22 7.02 -2.77
C LYS A 93 -10.08 5.80 -2.99
N THR A 94 -10.69 5.73 -4.18
CA THR A 94 -11.37 4.52 -4.65
C THR A 94 -10.69 4.09 -5.94
N ILE A 95 -10.28 2.84 -6.01
CA ILE A 95 -9.66 2.28 -7.20
C ILE A 95 -10.50 1.11 -7.68
N LYS A 96 -10.47 0.84 -8.98
CA LYS A 96 -11.10 -0.34 -9.54
C LYS A 96 -10.12 -1.49 -9.49
N GLN A 97 -10.57 -2.63 -8.97
CA GLN A 97 -9.74 -3.82 -8.95
C GLN A 97 -9.55 -4.31 -10.38
N ASN A 98 -8.31 -4.48 -10.77
CA ASN A 98 -7.96 -5.04 -12.06
C ASN A 98 -7.59 -6.49 -11.87
N ILE A 99 -8.45 -7.40 -12.37
CA ILE A 99 -8.20 -8.84 -12.28
C ILE A 99 -7.10 -9.30 -13.24
N TYR A 100 -6.68 -8.42 -14.14
CA TYR A 100 -5.60 -8.69 -15.09
C TYR A 100 -4.37 -7.83 -14.73
N ALA A 101 -4.06 -7.73 -13.44
CA ALA A 101 -2.91 -6.96 -12.99
C ALA A 101 -1.64 -7.45 -13.66
N GLU A 102 -0.97 -6.54 -14.31
CA GLU A 102 0.31 -6.82 -14.97
C GLU A 102 1.47 -6.75 -13.98
#